data_a0b36d3ac585cc1d9a9901da2a33b9f6
#
_entry.id   a0b36d3ac585cc1d9a9901da2a33b9f6
#
_cell.length_a   1.000
_cell.length_b   1.000
_cell.length_c   1.000
_cell.angle_alpha   90.00
_cell.angle_beta   90.00
_cell.angle_gamma   90.00
#
_symmetry.space_group_name_H-M   'P 1'
#
loop_
_entity.id
_entity.type
_entity.pdbx_description
1 polymer ?
#
loop_
_entity_poly.entity_id
_entity_poly.type
_entity_poly.pdbx_seq_one_letter_code
_entity_poly.pdbx_strand_id
1 'polypeptide(L)'
;SLSKVRACDLLGLVALPVRMKGRGRCGAFFFPAVYAPVLSVRADHAPDSEGERYSQAKPGDDLTELFGLRAYRPGDKLSRVHWKLSQKAGGTLVKEPSLPLADCLLFLLDLNGQGLEADVLLDIFATLSGFLLQQGAAHRVGYREGRGLAFLELAGPEDARPALEAVLSAGGQAALPALGEGDLPRGISHILYLCCTPDPGRVQQVRQLCPRARFTGFCTGSAGGLGFTEVAAGKVVEALNGLEL
;
A
#
# COMPACT_ATOMS: atom_id res chain seq x y z
N SER A 1 20.19 10.01 16.21
CA SER A 1 20.01 10.13 17.69
C SER A 1 20.44 11.51 18.17
N LEU A 2 19.57 12.20 18.91
CA LEU A 2 19.91 13.46 19.56
C LEU A 2 20.89 13.19 20.71
N SER A 3 22.17 13.52 20.52
CA SER A 3 23.22 13.25 21.51
C SER A 3 23.56 14.45 22.42
N LYS A 4 23.17 15.66 22.02
CA LYS A 4 23.42 16.88 22.78
C LYS A 4 22.27 17.85 22.65
N VAL A 5 21.52 18.07 23.72
CA VAL A 5 20.45 19.08 23.77
C VAL A 5 20.93 20.24 24.62
N ARG A 6 20.76 21.45 24.12
CA ARG A 6 21.04 22.67 24.84
C ARG A 6 19.80 23.54 24.93
N ALA A 7 19.47 24.05 26.05
CA ALA A 7 18.48 25.11 26.22
C ALA A 7 19.16 26.44 25.99
N CYS A 8 18.63 27.24 25.10
CA CYS A 8 19.11 28.61 24.83
C CYS A 8 18.10 29.61 25.34
N ASP A 9 18.58 30.77 25.75
CA ASP A 9 17.74 31.94 26.02
C ASP A 9 17.14 32.48 24.71
N LEU A 10 16.17 33.39 24.84
CA LEU A 10 15.45 33.98 23.70
C LEU A 10 16.36 34.65 22.67
N LEU A 11 17.51 35.16 23.11
CA LEU A 11 18.48 35.89 22.28
C LEU A 11 19.64 34.99 21.82
N GLY A 12 19.67 33.71 22.26
CA GLY A 12 20.74 32.77 21.91
C GLY A 12 22.09 33.08 22.52
N LEU A 13 22.18 33.99 23.51
CA LEU A 13 23.42 34.42 24.15
C LEU A 13 23.93 33.43 25.19
N VAL A 14 23.02 32.65 25.78
CA VAL A 14 23.36 31.65 26.79
C VAL A 14 22.82 30.28 26.35
N ALA A 15 23.71 29.30 26.31
CA ALA A 15 23.35 27.92 25.97
C ALA A 15 23.79 26.98 27.08
N LEU A 16 22.84 26.41 27.80
CA LEU A 16 23.10 25.45 28.88
C LEU A 16 22.85 24.01 28.42
N PRO A 17 23.73 23.06 28.76
CA PRO A 17 23.51 21.66 28.46
C PRO A 17 22.35 21.13 29.31
N VAL A 18 21.33 20.55 28.63
CA VAL A 18 20.20 19.89 29.31
C VAL A 18 20.49 18.43 29.48
N ARG A 19 20.52 17.95 30.74
CA ARG A 19 20.55 16.51 31.04
C ARG A 19 19.16 15.93 30.88
N MET A 20 18.94 15.22 29.79
CA MET A 20 17.70 14.46 29.61
C MET A 20 17.71 13.22 30.50
N LYS A 21 16.84 13.17 31.49
CA LYS A 21 16.53 11.97 32.26
C LYS A 21 15.54 11.11 31.43
N GLY A 22 16.09 10.12 30.77
CA GLY A 22 15.31 9.16 29.96
C GLY A 22 15.79 9.16 28.49
N ARG A 23 16.14 7.98 27.99
CA ARG A 23 16.37 7.75 26.55
C ARG A 23 15.01 7.55 25.89
N GLY A 24 14.24 8.62 25.71
CA GLY A 24 13.11 8.61 24.83
C GLY A 24 13.60 8.49 23.38
N ARG A 25 13.22 7.43 22.67
CA ARG A 25 13.36 7.40 21.21
C ARG A 25 12.23 8.27 20.67
N CYS A 26 12.58 9.42 20.13
CA CYS A 26 11.67 10.23 19.35
C CYS A 26 11.93 9.90 17.88
N GLY A 27 10.94 9.36 17.19
CA GLY A 27 10.96 9.17 15.74
C GLY A 27 10.29 10.38 15.09
N ALA A 28 10.88 10.92 14.03
CA ALA A 28 10.24 11.86 13.14
C ALA A 28 10.06 11.15 11.79
N PHE A 29 8.84 11.20 11.25
CA PHE A 29 8.55 10.71 9.91
C PHE A 29 8.61 11.89 8.94
N PHE A 30 9.42 11.73 7.89
CA PHE A 30 9.37 12.59 6.72
C PHE A 30 8.51 11.88 5.68
N PHE A 31 7.35 12.44 5.40
CA PHE A 31 6.48 11.90 4.39
C PHE A 31 7.03 12.16 2.99
N PRO A 32 6.87 11.19 2.06
CA PRO A 32 7.29 11.35 0.68
C PRO A 32 6.53 12.48 -0.01
N ALA A 33 7.15 13.04 -1.04
CA ALA A 33 6.52 14.03 -1.89
C ALA A 33 5.44 13.37 -2.76
N VAL A 34 4.34 14.09 -2.99
CA VAL A 34 3.26 13.66 -3.88
C VAL A 34 3.25 14.61 -5.08
N TYR A 35 3.31 14.04 -6.27
CA TYR A 35 3.34 14.76 -7.53
C TYR A 35 1.99 14.65 -8.25
N ALA A 36 1.80 15.43 -9.30
CA ALA A 36 0.61 15.41 -10.15
C ALA A 36 0.98 15.08 -11.61
N PRO A 37 1.43 13.83 -11.90
CA PRO A 37 1.70 13.39 -13.27
C PRO A 37 0.39 13.22 -14.05
N VAL A 38 0.50 13.19 -15.39
CA VAL A 38 -0.61 12.83 -16.26
C VAL A 38 -0.69 11.30 -16.32
N LEU A 39 -1.66 10.75 -15.60
CA LEU A 39 -1.91 9.30 -15.51
C LEU A 39 -3.24 8.95 -16.16
N SER A 40 -3.34 7.75 -16.69
CA SER A 40 -4.59 7.16 -17.13
C SER A 40 -4.84 5.83 -16.42
N VAL A 41 -6.09 5.58 -16.06
CA VAL A 41 -6.51 4.26 -15.59
C VAL A 41 -7.22 3.57 -16.73
N ARG A 42 -6.81 2.38 -17.07
CA ARG A 42 -7.48 1.57 -18.07
C ARG A 42 -8.85 1.14 -17.56
N ALA A 43 -9.88 1.50 -18.28
CA ALA A 43 -11.26 1.07 -18.00
C ALA A 43 -11.52 -0.39 -18.42
N ASP A 44 -10.52 -1.10 -18.91
CA ASP A 44 -10.61 -2.48 -19.42
C ASP A 44 -10.59 -3.53 -18.31
N HIS A 45 -11.31 -3.27 -17.25
CA HIS A 45 -11.64 -4.31 -16.29
C HIS A 45 -13.00 -4.88 -16.66
N ALA A 46 -13.05 -5.65 -17.78
CA ALA A 46 -14.12 -6.59 -17.94
C ALA A 46 -14.08 -7.52 -16.71
N PRO A 47 -15.16 -7.64 -15.95
CA PRO A 47 -15.20 -8.59 -14.87
C PRO A 47 -14.99 -9.98 -15.49
N ASP A 48 -13.81 -10.54 -15.24
CA ASP A 48 -13.59 -11.97 -15.48
C ASP A 48 -14.49 -12.66 -14.47
N SER A 49 -15.61 -13.19 -14.98
CA SER A 49 -16.75 -13.74 -14.23
C SER A 49 -16.41 -14.96 -13.34
N GLU A 50 -15.14 -15.30 -13.18
CA GLU A 50 -14.66 -16.39 -12.32
C GLU A 50 -13.86 -15.93 -11.10
N GLY A 51 -13.76 -14.64 -10.82
CA GLY A 51 -12.90 -14.13 -9.75
C GLY A 51 -13.37 -12.86 -9.07
N GLU A 52 -14.67 -12.65 -8.87
CA GLU A 52 -15.15 -11.60 -7.98
C GLU A 52 -14.53 -11.82 -6.59
N ARG A 53 -13.62 -10.93 -6.23
CA ARG A 53 -12.93 -10.96 -4.96
C ARG A 53 -13.37 -9.80 -4.11
N TYR A 54 -13.51 -10.11 -2.86
CA TYR A 54 -14.09 -9.20 -1.90
C TYR A 54 -13.08 -8.87 -0.82
N SER A 55 -13.09 -7.63 -0.35
CA SER A 55 -12.28 -7.19 0.77
C SER A 55 -12.59 -8.03 2.01
N GLN A 56 -11.53 -8.48 2.70
CA GLN A 56 -11.67 -9.14 4.00
C GLN A 56 -11.58 -8.15 5.17
N ALA A 57 -11.20 -6.91 4.89
CA ALA A 57 -10.97 -5.90 5.90
C ALA A 57 -12.12 -4.91 6.07
N LYS A 58 -12.87 -4.64 5.00
CA LYS A 58 -13.95 -3.63 5.04
C LYS A 58 -15.21 -4.13 4.35
N PRO A 59 -16.41 -3.82 4.92
CA PRO A 59 -17.68 -4.03 4.24
C PRO A 59 -17.82 -3.05 3.07
N GLY A 60 -18.55 -3.47 2.03
CA GLY A 60 -18.85 -2.67 0.85
C GLY A 60 -20.35 -2.58 0.58
N ASP A 61 -20.72 -2.42 -0.69
CA ASP A 61 -22.11 -2.29 -1.12
C ASP A 61 -22.61 -3.45 -2.01
N ASP A 62 -21.75 -4.41 -2.33
CA ASP A 62 -22.12 -5.55 -3.14
C ASP A 62 -22.86 -6.61 -2.31
N LEU A 63 -24.11 -6.89 -2.72
CA LEU A 63 -25.01 -7.84 -2.07
C LEU A 63 -24.83 -9.29 -2.57
N THR A 64 -24.01 -9.51 -3.59
CA THR A 64 -23.78 -10.85 -4.15
C THR A 64 -22.95 -11.72 -3.22
N GLU A 65 -22.02 -11.09 -2.48
CA GLU A 65 -21.28 -11.77 -1.41
C GLU A 65 -21.42 -11.09 -0.05
N LEU A 66 -21.31 -11.91 0.99
CA LEU A 66 -21.44 -11.51 2.38
C LEU A 66 -20.06 -11.29 2.99
N PHE A 67 -19.76 -10.06 3.39
CA PHE A 67 -18.62 -9.76 4.23
C PHE A 67 -18.82 -10.31 5.66
N GLY A 68 -20.03 -10.10 6.19
CA GLY A 68 -20.34 -10.52 7.55
C GLY A 68 -21.82 -10.40 7.93
N LEU A 69 -22.09 -10.68 9.19
CA LEU A 69 -23.40 -10.51 9.80
C LEU A 69 -23.22 -9.69 11.07
N ARG A 70 -24.02 -8.65 11.23
CA ARG A 70 -24.07 -7.86 12.46
C ARG A 70 -25.50 -7.71 12.98
N ALA A 71 -25.62 -7.30 14.21
CA ALA A 71 -26.91 -6.98 14.78
C ALA A 71 -27.56 -5.78 14.04
N TYR A 72 -28.84 -5.84 13.84
CA TYR A 72 -29.66 -4.77 13.28
C TYR A 72 -29.53 -3.47 14.06
N ARG A 73 -29.44 -2.36 13.36
CA ARG A 73 -29.50 -1.01 13.92
C ARG A 73 -30.64 -0.24 13.28
N PRO A 74 -31.32 0.65 14.04
CA PRO A 74 -32.35 1.52 13.47
C PRO A 74 -31.80 2.30 12.27
N GLY A 75 -32.49 2.18 11.12
CA GLY A 75 -32.07 2.75 9.84
C GLY A 75 -31.54 1.72 8.81
N ASP A 76 -31.28 0.49 9.23
CA ASP A 76 -30.89 -0.57 8.30
C ASP A 76 -32.05 -0.97 7.39
N LYS A 77 -31.75 -1.21 6.11
CA LYS A 77 -32.73 -1.68 5.13
C LYS A 77 -33.18 -3.10 5.46
N LEU A 78 -34.50 -3.32 5.60
CA LEU A 78 -35.08 -4.63 5.88
C LEU A 78 -34.75 -5.69 4.83
N SER A 79 -34.48 -5.28 3.59
CA SER A 79 -34.02 -6.16 2.51
C SER A 79 -32.66 -6.80 2.78
N ARG A 80 -31.86 -6.20 3.66
CA ARG A 80 -30.55 -6.72 4.08
C ARG A 80 -30.64 -7.68 5.27
N VAL A 81 -31.81 -7.89 5.87
CA VAL A 81 -31.98 -8.79 7.02
C VAL A 81 -31.85 -10.24 6.58
N HIS A 82 -31.01 -10.99 7.30
CA HIS A 82 -30.85 -12.43 7.07
C HIS A 82 -31.86 -13.22 7.92
N TRP A 83 -33.11 -13.27 7.46
CA TRP A 83 -34.25 -13.82 8.21
C TRP A 83 -34.00 -15.24 8.77
N LYS A 84 -33.40 -16.12 7.96
CA LYS A 84 -33.15 -17.52 8.37
C LYS A 84 -32.20 -17.65 9.55
N LEU A 85 -31.13 -16.82 9.60
CA LEU A 85 -30.19 -16.84 10.72
C LEU A 85 -30.71 -16.02 11.91
N SER A 86 -31.46 -14.96 11.66
CA SER A 86 -32.09 -14.16 12.71
C SER A 86 -33.00 -15.00 13.58
N GLN A 87 -33.80 -15.90 12.99
CA GLN A 87 -34.64 -16.82 13.73
C GLN A 87 -33.85 -17.81 14.59
N LYS A 88 -32.71 -18.28 14.13
CA LYS A 88 -31.85 -19.19 14.90
C LYS A 88 -31.07 -18.50 16.01
N ALA A 89 -30.67 -17.26 15.78
CA ALA A 89 -29.84 -16.49 16.71
C ALA A 89 -30.63 -15.73 17.77
N GLY A 90 -31.98 -15.73 17.70
CA GLY A 90 -32.83 -15.01 18.64
C GLY A 90 -32.75 -13.48 18.57
N GLY A 91 -32.15 -12.94 17.47
CA GLY A 91 -32.00 -11.50 17.24
C GLY A 91 -31.91 -11.18 15.76
N THR A 92 -32.29 -9.96 15.36
CA THR A 92 -32.28 -9.55 13.98
C THR A 92 -30.85 -9.33 13.49
N LEU A 93 -30.42 -10.14 12.52
CA LEU A 93 -29.11 -10.05 11.88
C LEU A 93 -29.22 -9.43 10.48
N VAL A 94 -28.35 -8.49 10.19
CA VAL A 94 -28.24 -7.80 8.90
C VAL A 94 -27.01 -8.29 8.16
N LYS A 95 -27.18 -8.55 6.89
CA LYS A 95 -26.07 -8.87 5.97
C LYS A 95 -25.23 -7.62 5.75
N GLU A 96 -23.94 -7.70 6.03
CA GLU A 96 -22.98 -6.72 5.58
C GLU A 96 -22.48 -7.13 4.20
N PRO A 97 -22.74 -6.30 3.17
CA PRO A 97 -22.25 -6.57 1.82
C PRO A 97 -20.73 -6.57 1.77
N SER A 98 -20.17 -7.32 0.84
CA SER A 98 -18.74 -7.28 0.55
C SER A 98 -18.36 -6.09 -0.32
N LEU A 99 -17.11 -5.65 -0.21
CA LEU A 99 -16.51 -4.71 -1.14
C LEU A 99 -15.86 -5.52 -2.27
N PRO A 100 -16.39 -5.47 -3.51
CA PRO A 100 -15.73 -6.13 -4.62
C PRO A 100 -14.36 -5.48 -4.81
N LEU A 101 -13.32 -6.27 -4.71
CA LEU A 101 -11.98 -5.89 -5.12
C LEU A 101 -11.92 -6.14 -6.63
N ALA A 102 -12.40 -5.18 -7.40
CA ALA A 102 -12.13 -5.16 -8.82
C ALA A 102 -10.61 -5.13 -8.99
N ASP A 103 -10.07 -6.10 -9.70
CA ASP A 103 -8.67 -6.23 -10.07
C ASP A 103 -7.68 -5.78 -8.98
N CYS A 104 -7.16 -6.75 -8.24
CA CYS A 104 -6.25 -6.46 -7.14
C CYS A 104 -4.93 -5.92 -7.69
N LEU A 105 -4.79 -4.61 -7.72
CA LEU A 105 -3.53 -3.95 -7.98
C LEU A 105 -2.66 -4.10 -6.74
N LEU A 106 -1.44 -4.56 -6.92
CA LEU A 106 -0.48 -4.80 -5.84
C LEU A 106 0.78 -3.96 -6.04
N PHE A 107 1.06 -3.07 -5.11
CA PHE A 107 2.40 -2.49 -4.96
C PHE A 107 3.29 -3.46 -4.19
N LEU A 108 4.45 -3.79 -4.73
CA LEU A 108 5.51 -4.50 -4.02
C LEU A 108 6.70 -3.55 -3.82
N LEU A 109 6.97 -3.23 -2.55
CA LEU A 109 8.02 -2.31 -2.17
C LEU A 109 9.28 -3.09 -1.76
N ASP A 110 10.22 -3.23 -2.69
CA ASP A 110 11.54 -3.85 -2.47
C ASP A 110 12.60 -2.78 -2.29
N LEU A 111 12.56 -2.10 -1.16
CA LEU A 111 13.38 -0.92 -0.86
C LEU A 111 14.79 -1.35 -0.39
N ASN A 112 15.55 -1.99 -1.27
CA ASN A 112 16.87 -2.55 -0.97
C ASN A 112 18.03 -1.55 -1.12
N GLY A 113 17.74 -0.25 -1.27
CA GLY A 113 18.72 0.83 -1.38
C GLY A 113 18.88 1.64 -0.11
N GLN A 114 19.71 2.68 -0.17
CA GLN A 114 19.96 3.58 0.95
C GLN A 114 19.65 5.04 0.57
N GLY A 115 19.12 5.78 1.55
CA GLY A 115 18.91 7.22 1.43
C GLY A 115 17.98 7.62 0.30
N LEU A 116 18.44 8.54 -0.56
CA LEU A 116 17.64 9.16 -1.63
C LEU A 116 17.02 8.18 -2.62
N GLU A 117 17.61 7.01 -2.83
CA GLU A 117 17.06 6.01 -3.77
C GLU A 117 15.72 5.46 -3.27
N ALA A 118 15.67 5.11 -1.98
CA ALA A 118 14.42 4.63 -1.37
C ALA A 118 13.37 5.75 -1.28
N ASP A 119 13.79 6.99 -1.04
CA ASP A 119 12.89 8.14 -0.96
C ASP A 119 12.18 8.38 -2.29
N VAL A 120 12.89 8.29 -3.43
CA VAL A 120 12.31 8.41 -4.78
C VAL A 120 11.24 7.34 -5.02
N LEU A 121 11.49 6.10 -4.61
CA LEU A 121 10.50 5.02 -4.75
C LEU A 121 9.27 5.23 -3.87
N LEU A 122 9.46 5.77 -2.68
CA LEU A 122 8.35 6.15 -1.80
C LEU A 122 7.55 7.33 -2.36
N ASP A 123 8.20 8.28 -3.02
CA ASP A 123 7.54 9.37 -3.75
C ASP A 123 6.66 8.81 -4.89
N ILE A 124 7.17 7.83 -5.66
CA ILE A 124 6.41 7.12 -6.70
C ILE A 124 5.22 6.41 -6.07
N PHE A 125 5.44 5.63 -5.01
CA PHE A 125 4.37 4.92 -4.31
C PHE A 125 3.29 5.88 -3.81
N ALA A 126 3.66 6.94 -3.08
CA ALA A 126 2.72 7.90 -2.56
C ALA A 126 1.92 8.61 -3.66
N THR A 127 2.58 8.94 -4.77
CA THR A 127 1.96 9.58 -5.94
C THR A 127 0.94 8.67 -6.61
N LEU A 128 1.33 7.44 -6.95
CA LEU A 128 0.46 6.49 -7.65
C LEU A 128 -0.67 5.99 -6.75
N SER A 129 -0.36 5.66 -5.49
CA SER A 129 -1.36 5.25 -4.51
C SER A 129 -2.38 6.36 -4.25
N GLY A 130 -1.92 7.60 -4.05
CA GLY A 130 -2.80 8.76 -3.88
C GLY A 130 -3.71 8.99 -5.07
N PHE A 131 -3.19 8.87 -6.30
CA PHE A 131 -3.98 8.97 -7.52
C PHE A 131 -5.04 7.87 -7.61
N LEU A 132 -4.69 6.61 -7.37
CA LEU A 132 -5.61 5.48 -7.40
C LEU A 132 -6.75 5.65 -6.38
N LEU A 133 -6.43 6.07 -5.16
CA LEU A 133 -7.43 6.28 -4.11
C LEU A 133 -8.38 7.44 -4.45
N GLN A 134 -7.89 8.48 -5.13
CA GLN A 134 -8.75 9.57 -5.64
C GLN A 134 -9.70 9.09 -6.73
N GLN A 135 -9.30 8.10 -7.52
CA GLN A 135 -10.15 7.45 -8.54
C GLN A 135 -11.08 6.36 -7.94
N GLY A 136 -11.01 6.12 -6.62
CA GLY A 136 -11.78 5.07 -5.98
C GLY A 136 -11.25 3.65 -6.24
N ALA A 137 -10.03 3.52 -6.79
CA ALA A 137 -9.39 2.25 -7.07
C ALA A 137 -8.69 1.71 -5.83
N ALA A 138 -9.30 0.71 -5.18
CA ALA A 138 -8.70 0.01 -4.07
C ALA A 138 -7.48 -0.81 -4.54
N HIS A 139 -6.45 -0.85 -3.70
CA HIS A 139 -5.22 -1.59 -4.01
C HIS A 139 -4.56 -2.11 -2.74
N ARG A 140 -3.54 -2.94 -2.93
CA ARG A 140 -2.75 -3.48 -1.81
C ARG A 140 -1.30 -3.03 -1.91
N VAL A 141 -0.65 -2.92 -0.76
CA VAL A 141 0.79 -2.71 -0.68
C VAL A 141 1.43 -3.82 0.13
N GLY A 142 2.42 -4.48 -0.48
CA GLY A 142 3.28 -5.47 0.15
C GLY A 142 4.64 -4.84 0.45
N TYR A 143 5.08 -4.98 1.68
CA TYR A 143 6.35 -4.45 2.15
C TYR A 143 6.97 -5.38 3.19
N ARG A 144 8.25 -5.22 3.43
CA ARG A 144 8.92 -6.00 4.47
C ARG A 144 8.58 -5.47 5.86
N GLU A 145 8.12 -6.34 6.73
CA GLU A 145 7.95 -6.06 8.15
C GLU A 145 8.77 -7.07 8.97
N GLY A 146 9.80 -6.58 9.63
CA GLY A 146 10.73 -7.44 10.35
C GLY A 146 11.43 -8.44 9.44
N ARG A 147 11.11 -9.75 9.59
CA ARG A 147 11.65 -10.83 8.74
C ARG A 147 10.66 -11.33 7.69
N GLY A 148 9.43 -10.86 7.73
CA GLY A 148 8.33 -11.30 6.87
C GLY A 148 7.91 -10.27 5.84
N LEU A 149 6.89 -10.65 5.08
CA LEU A 149 6.15 -9.80 4.16
C LEU A 149 4.82 -9.45 4.82
N ALA A 150 4.49 -8.17 4.87
CA ALA A 150 3.21 -7.67 5.33
C ALA A 150 2.44 -7.05 4.17
N PHE A 151 1.11 -7.10 4.28
CA PHE A 151 0.21 -6.49 3.30
C PHE A 151 -0.75 -5.53 4.00
N LEU A 152 -0.96 -4.39 3.38
CA LEU A 152 -2.01 -3.44 3.74
C LEU A 152 -2.95 -3.28 2.57
N GLU A 153 -4.22 -3.16 2.87
CA GLU A 153 -5.28 -2.88 1.90
C GLU A 153 -5.68 -1.42 2.04
N LEU A 154 -5.65 -0.71 0.92
CA LEU A 154 -6.02 0.70 0.81
C LEU A 154 -7.28 0.78 -0.05
N ALA A 155 -8.37 1.23 0.55
CA ALA A 155 -9.68 1.33 -0.10
C ALA A 155 -10.17 2.77 -0.21
N GLY A 156 -9.64 3.69 0.60
CA GLY A 156 -10.02 5.09 0.59
C GLY A 156 -8.85 6.03 0.87
N PRO A 157 -9.00 7.33 0.57
CA PRO A 157 -7.94 8.32 0.79
C PRO A 157 -7.43 8.39 2.24
N GLU A 158 -8.28 8.03 3.20
CA GLU A 158 -7.94 7.96 4.63
C GLU A 158 -6.90 6.89 4.96
N ASP A 159 -6.75 5.88 4.10
CA ASP A 159 -5.81 4.78 4.30
C ASP A 159 -4.37 5.14 3.87
N ALA A 160 -4.21 6.17 3.03
CA ALA A 160 -2.91 6.52 2.46
C ALA A 160 -1.87 6.88 3.53
N ARG A 161 -2.25 7.72 4.49
CA ARG A 161 -1.35 8.16 5.55
C ARG A 161 -0.96 7.03 6.50
N PRO A 162 -1.90 6.25 7.07
CA PRO A 162 -1.56 5.09 7.90
C PRO A 162 -0.67 4.06 7.19
N ALA A 163 -0.90 3.82 5.89
CA ALA A 163 -0.08 2.91 5.11
C ALA A 163 1.37 3.41 4.96
N LEU A 164 1.55 4.70 4.67
CA LEU A 164 2.89 5.31 4.62
C LEU A 164 3.59 5.26 5.99
N GLU A 165 2.88 5.56 7.08
CA GLU A 165 3.42 5.45 8.44
C GLU A 165 3.85 4.02 8.77
N ALA A 166 3.08 3.01 8.35
CA ALA A 166 3.42 1.60 8.54
C ALA A 166 4.68 1.21 7.75
N VAL A 167 4.75 1.56 6.46
CA VAL A 167 5.91 1.29 5.60
C VAL A 167 7.17 1.95 6.15
N LEU A 168 7.08 3.24 6.55
CA LEU A 168 8.22 3.98 7.12
C LEU A 168 8.65 3.42 8.48
N SER A 169 7.69 2.99 9.33
CA SER A 169 7.96 2.40 10.65
C SER A 169 8.62 1.03 10.55
N ALA A 170 8.27 0.25 9.52
CA ALA A 170 8.85 -1.08 9.28
C ALA A 170 10.34 -1.04 8.88
N GLY A 171 10.90 0.16 8.74
CA GLY A 171 12.30 0.36 8.38
C GLY A 171 12.52 0.29 6.87
N GLY A 172 11.72 1.02 6.12
CA GLY A 172 11.57 1.16 4.66
C GLY A 172 12.77 1.04 3.73
N GLN A 173 13.88 0.47 4.17
CA GLN A 173 15.12 0.32 3.41
C GLN A 173 15.57 -1.14 3.29
N ALA A 174 14.66 -2.09 3.56
CA ALA A 174 15.02 -3.49 3.53
C ALA A 174 14.43 -4.20 2.31
N ALA A 175 15.26 -5.03 1.67
CA ALA A 175 14.82 -5.91 0.60
C ALA A 175 13.68 -6.82 1.05
N LEU A 176 12.73 -7.11 0.17
CA LEU A 176 11.69 -8.09 0.43
C LEU A 176 12.30 -9.46 0.79
N PRO A 177 11.66 -10.25 1.64
CA PRO A 177 12.09 -11.61 1.89
C PRO A 177 11.96 -12.48 0.62
N ALA A 178 12.52 -13.67 0.62
CA ALA A 178 12.24 -14.64 -0.42
C ALA A 178 10.75 -14.98 -0.41
N LEU A 179 10.13 -14.98 -1.59
CA LEU A 179 8.71 -15.23 -1.77
C LEU A 179 8.46 -16.70 -2.05
N GLY A 180 7.51 -17.31 -1.33
CA GLY A 180 7.04 -18.67 -1.54
C GLY A 180 5.67 -18.74 -2.20
N GLU A 181 5.23 -19.96 -2.54
CA GLU A 181 3.86 -20.18 -2.98
C GLU A 181 2.88 -19.82 -1.85
N GLY A 182 1.95 -18.91 -2.15
CA GLY A 182 0.95 -18.45 -1.19
C GLY A 182 1.32 -17.20 -0.39
N ASP A 183 2.54 -16.70 -0.51
CA ASP A 183 2.93 -15.44 0.15
C ASP A 183 2.27 -14.22 -0.48
N LEU A 184 1.96 -14.28 -1.77
CA LEU A 184 1.25 -13.19 -2.45
C LEU A 184 -0.27 -13.37 -2.38
N PRO A 185 -1.03 -12.28 -2.27
CA PRO A 185 -2.49 -12.32 -2.33
C PRO A 185 -2.96 -12.96 -3.63
N ARG A 186 -4.04 -13.71 -3.56
CA ARG A 186 -4.65 -14.25 -4.78
C ARG A 186 -5.33 -13.14 -5.56
N GLY A 187 -5.35 -13.22 -6.91
CA GLY A 187 -6.08 -12.38 -7.80
C GLY A 187 -5.51 -11.02 -8.13
N ILE A 188 -4.26 -10.99 -8.10
CA ILE A 188 -3.51 -9.86 -8.58
C ILE A 188 -3.65 -9.80 -10.09
N SER A 189 -4.19 -8.68 -10.59
CA SER A 189 -4.26 -8.34 -12.02
C SER A 189 -3.06 -7.52 -12.47
N HIS A 190 -2.55 -6.66 -11.58
CA HIS A 190 -1.44 -5.78 -11.91
C HIS A 190 -0.48 -5.66 -10.72
N ILE A 191 0.81 -5.84 -10.97
CA ILE A 191 1.89 -5.66 -10.00
C ILE A 191 2.68 -4.42 -10.37
N LEU A 192 2.73 -3.47 -9.44
CA LEU A 192 3.64 -2.34 -9.47
C LEU A 192 4.83 -2.65 -8.56
N TYR A 193 5.95 -3.03 -9.15
CA TYR A 193 7.15 -3.43 -8.42
C TYR A 193 8.13 -2.26 -8.32
N LEU A 194 8.41 -1.80 -7.13
CA LEU A 194 9.31 -0.70 -6.85
C LEU A 194 10.56 -1.22 -6.14
N CYS A 195 11.72 -1.05 -6.74
CA CYS A 195 12.99 -1.50 -6.16
C CYS A 195 14.12 -0.51 -6.45
N CYS A 196 15.13 -0.47 -5.58
CA CYS A 196 16.30 0.35 -5.87
C CYS A 196 17.14 -0.29 -6.99
N THR A 197 17.45 -1.57 -6.86
CA THR A 197 18.14 -2.35 -7.90
C THR A 197 17.38 -3.66 -8.10
N PRO A 198 16.88 -3.93 -9.33
CA PRO A 198 16.12 -5.14 -9.60
C PRO A 198 17.02 -6.39 -9.54
N ASP A 199 16.58 -7.38 -8.75
CA ASP A 199 17.18 -8.70 -8.71
C ASP A 199 16.48 -9.60 -9.73
N PRO A 200 17.19 -10.11 -10.76
CA PRO A 200 16.60 -10.94 -11.80
C PRO A 200 15.88 -12.18 -11.25
N GLY A 201 16.46 -12.84 -10.23
CA GLY A 201 15.89 -14.01 -9.60
C GLY A 201 14.55 -13.72 -8.94
N ARG A 202 14.47 -12.62 -8.20
CA ARG A 202 13.25 -12.19 -7.52
C ARG A 202 12.17 -11.72 -8.50
N VAL A 203 12.54 -10.95 -9.50
CA VAL A 203 11.61 -10.52 -10.55
C VAL A 203 11.00 -11.73 -11.26
N GLN A 204 11.82 -12.72 -11.60
CA GLN A 204 11.34 -13.95 -12.20
C GLN A 204 10.41 -14.73 -11.25
N GLN A 205 10.74 -14.80 -9.96
CA GLN A 205 9.91 -15.45 -8.95
C GLN A 205 8.53 -14.78 -8.82
N VAL A 206 8.46 -13.45 -8.75
CA VAL A 206 7.19 -12.71 -8.71
C VAL A 206 6.35 -12.99 -9.95
N ARG A 207 6.96 -12.97 -11.14
CA ARG A 207 6.27 -13.28 -12.40
C ARG A 207 5.77 -14.73 -12.46
N GLN A 208 6.50 -15.67 -11.88
CA GLN A 208 6.06 -17.08 -11.79
C GLN A 208 4.89 -17.26 -10.82
N LEU A 209 4.89 -16.54 -9.69
CA LEU A 209 3.80 -16.60 -8.72
C LEU A 209 2.50 -15.94 -9.25
N CYS A 210 2.62 -14.97 -10.14
CA CYS A 210 1.48 -14.23 -10.71
C CYS A 210 1.58 -14.18 -12.26
N PRO A 211 1.46 -15.30 -12.97
CA PRO A 211 1.75 -15.38 -14.41
C PRO A 211 0.75 -14.62 -15.28
N ARG A 212 -0.45 -14.32 -14.76
CA ARG A 212 -1.49 -13.58 -15.47
C ARG A 212 -1.51 -12.08 -15.12
N ALA A 213 -0.73 -11.66 -14.11
CA ALA A 213 -0.69 -10.28 -13.70
C ALA A 213 0.15 -9.45 -14.68
N ARG A 214 -0.33 -8.27 -15.03
CA ARG A 214 0.48 -7.24 -15.67
C ARG A 214 1.60 -6.84 -14.71
N PHE A 215 2.78 -6.62 -15.21
CA PHE A 215 3.94 -6.26 -14.39
C PHE A 215 4.54 -4.95 -14.87
N THR A 216 4.56 -3.96 -14.00
CA THR A 216 5.21 -2.66 -14.23
C THR A 216 6.25 -2.45 -13.15
N GLY A 217 7.50 -2.25 -13.53
CA GLY A 217 8.62 -2.09 -12.61
C GLY A 217 9.21 -0.68 -12.67
N PHE A 218 9.53 -0.12 -11.50
CA PHE A 218 10.28 1.11 -11.36
C PHE A 218 11.54 0.85 -10.54
N CYS A 219 12.67 1.40 -10.97
CA CYS A 219 13.91 1.31 -10.21
C CYS A 219 14.67 2.64 -10.22
N THR A 220 15.50 2.85 -9.19
CA THR A 220 16.38 4.02 -9.11
C THR A 220 17.79 3.72 -9.57
N GLY A 221 18.18 2.45 -9.58
CA GLY A 221 19.42 1.97 -10.18
C GLY A 221 19.24 1.47 -11.60
N SER A 222 20.24 0.76 -12.12
CA SER A 222 20.19 0.21 -13.48
C SER A 222 19.16 -0.91 -13.62
N ALA A 223 18.32 -0.82 -14.63
CA ALA A 223 17.28 -1.80 -14.93
C ALA A 223 17.81 -3.15 -15.44
N GLY A 224 19.06 -3.25 -15.84
CA GLY A 224 19.68 -4.50 -16.29
C GLY A 224 18.95 -5.22 -17.42
N GLY A 225 18.16 -4.53 -18.24
CA GLY A 225 17.36 -5.13 -19.32
C GLY A 225 16.09 -5.87 -18.87
N LEU A 226 15.67 -5.74 -17.61
CA LEU A 226 14.50 -6.43 -17.04
C LEU A 226 13.15 -5.73 -17.33
N GLY A 227 13.16 -4.64 -18.11
CA GLY A 227 11.95 -3.89 -18.47
C GLY A 227 11.44 -3.00 -17.35
N PHE A 228 12.33 -2.51 -16.49
CA PHE A 228 12.02 -1.50 -15.48
C PHE A 228 12.20 -0.10 -16.03
N THR A 229 11.38 0.84 -15.56
CA THR A 229 11.57 2.26 -15.79
C THR A 229 12.57 2.80 -14.77
N GLU A 230 13.70 3.30 -15.24
CA GLU A 230 14.72 3.92 -14.38
C GLU A 230 14.29 5.35 -14.03
N VAL A 231 14.26 5.66 -12.74
CA VAL A 231 13.79 6.94 -12.21
C VAL A 231 14.88 7.60 -11.39
N ALA A 232 15.41 8.70 -11.88
CA ALA A 232 16.36 9.52 -11.13
C ALA A 232 15.65 10.48 -10.16
N ALA A 233 16.36 10.89 -9.13
CA ALA A 233 15.86 11.91 -8.21
C ALA A 233 15.47 13.20 -8.98
N GLY A 234 14.28 13.73 -8.69
CA GLY A 234 13.71 14.91 -9.36
C GLY A 234 13.05 14.64 -10.72
N LYS A 235 13.05 13.39 -11.23
CA LYS A 235 12.42 13.01 -12.51
C LYS A 235 11.18 12.11 -12.35
N VAL A 236 10.59 12.08 -11.16
CA VAL A 236 9.42 11.24 -10.86
C VAL A 236 8.25 11.56 -11.80
N VAL A 237 7.95 12.84 -12.02
CA VAL A 237 6.85 13.28 -12.90
C VAL A 237 7.08 12.81 -14.33
N GLU A 238 8.30 12.99 -14.87
CA GLU A 238 8.64 12.57 -16.23
C GLU A 238 8.46 11.05 -16.40
N ALA A 239 8.90 10.28 -15.42
CA ALA A 239 8.81 8.82 -15.43
C ALA A 239 7.38 8.28 -15.31
N LEU A 240 6.49 9.02 -14.65
CA LEU A 240 5.10 8.63 -14.46
C LEU A 240 4.15 9.18 -15.53
N ASN A 241 4.55 10.23 -16.28
CA ASN A 241 3.71 10.80 -17.32
C ASN A 241 3.41 9.79 -18.43
N GLY A 242 2.11 9.65 -18.75
CA GLY A 242 1.64 8.70 -19.76
C GLY A 242 1.57 7.26 -19.27
N LEU A 243 1.80 7.01 -17.98
CA LEU A 243 1.63 5.68 -17.41
C LEU A 243 0.15 5.30 -17.42
N GLU A 244 -0.11 4.10 -17.87
CA GLU A 244 -1.43 3.48 -17.91
C GLU A 244 -1.49 2.40 -16.80
N LEU A 245 -2.35 2.62 -15.80
CA LEU A 245 -2.53 1.77 -14.62
C LEU A 245 -3.71 0.82 -14.79
#